data_af24d1f4b40b1e2c2388966ac1ffee23
#
_entry.id   af24d1f4b40b1e2c2388966ac1ffee23
#
_cell.length_a   1.000
_cell.length_b   1.000
_cell.length_c   1.000
_cell.angle_alpha   90.00
_cell.angle_beta   90.00
_cell.angle_gamma   90.00
#
_symmetry.space_group_name_H-M   'P 1'
#
loop_
_entity.id
_entity.type
_entity.pdbx_description
1 polymer ?
#
loop_
_entity_poly.entity_id
_entity_poly.type
_entity_poly.pdbx_seq_one_letter_code
_entity_poly.pdbx_strand_id
1 'polypeptide(L)'
;MKIGITGASGVLGRILVDKISQQGYEYKSFEGDIRNISDIQDWVDSSFPFDVVIHLAAIVPTSQVRENLGQAFDVNSVGTKNLVDVLNEKASNCWLFYSSTGHVYKSSNEEISEENDIEPISEYGLTKYAGEVLAKKNFKNLCIGRIFSMYHDTQNPPFLYPNIKKRLEEEDLTKFFELYGAESVRDFLNAEDIADIILKLMGKKPQGVYNIASGKATKIRDFVQSMTEEKLKIVSLGNKDILVANIDKLNKLINE
;
A
#
# COMPACT_ATOMS: atom_id res chain seq x y z
N MET A 1 7.92 -20.77 -9.39
CA MET A 1 6.82 -20.23 -8.59
C MET A 1 5.89 -19.49 -9.53
N LYS A 2 4.59 -19.67 -9.39
CA LYS A 2 3.54 -19.15 -10.27
C LYS A 2 2.74 -18.12 -9.53
N ILE A 3 2.73 -16.89 -10.01
CA ILE A 3 2.30 -15.71 -9.26
C ILE A 3 1.12 -15.03 -9.95
N GLY A 4 0.01 -14.84 -9.24
CA GLY A 4 -1.09 -14.00 -9.66
C GLY A 4 -0.91 -12.59 -9.10
N ILE A 5 -1.18 -11.53 -9.89
CA ILE A 5 -1.05 -10.14 -9.45
C ILE A 5 -2.28 -9.35 -9.84
N THR A 6 -2.96 -8.75 -8.89
CA THR A 6 -3.97 -7.73 -9.16
C THR A 6 -3.38 -6.34 -8.94
N GLY A 7 -3.80 -5.34 -9.73
CA GLY A 7 -3.22 -4.00 -9.65
C GLY A 7 -1.80 -3.88 -10.22
N ALA A 8 -1.44 -4.75 -11.18
CA ALA A 8 -0.13 -4.78 -11.84
C ALA A 8 0.21 -3.48 -12.59
N SER A 9 -0.78 -2.71 -13.03
CA SER A 9 -0.59 -1.42 -13.72
C SER A 9 -0.26 -0.25 -12.77
N GLY A 10 -0.45 -0.40 -11.45
CA GLY A 10 -0.08 0.59 -10.46
C GLY A 10 1.44 0.73 -10.31
N VAL A 11 1.93 1.77 -9.60
CA VAL A 11 3.37 2.01 -9.39
C VAL A 11 4.05 0.79 -8.78
N LEU A 12 3.58 0.33 -7.62
CA LEU A 12 4.14 -0.83 -6.93
C LEU A 12 3.96 -2.12 -7.74
N GLY A 13 2.83 -2.25 -8.48
CA GLY A 13 2.55 -3.39 -9.33
C GLY A 13 3.55 -3.54 -10.47
N ARG A 14 3.87 -2.45 -11.19
CA ARG A 14 4.89 -2.46 -12.27
C ARG A 14 6.27 -2.85 -11.74
N ILE A 15 6.70 -2.24 -10.64
CA ILE A 15 7.98 -2.57 -10.01
C ILE A 15 8.05 -4.06 -9.63
N LEU A 16 7.00 -4.60 -9.03
CA LEU A 16 6.94 -6.02 -8.68
C LEU A 16 6.96 -6.92 -9.91
N VAL A 17 6.23 -6.58 -10.97
CA VAL A 17 6.23 -7.33 -12.24
C VAL A 17 7.63 -7.39 -12.83
N ASP A 18 8.35 -6.26 -12.86
CA ASP A 18 9.72 -6.19 -13.38
C ASP A 18 10.67 -7.06 -12.54
N LYS A 19 10.62 -6.94 -11.20
CA LYS A 19 11.48 -7.73 -10.30
C LYS A 19 11.16 -9.24 -10.35
N ILE A 20 9.89 -9.62 -10.43
CA ILE A 20 9.43 -11.01 -10.58
C ILE A 20 9.93 -11.61 -11.89
N SER A 21 9.84 -10.85 -12.99
CA SER A 21 10.33 -11.25 -14.31
C SER A 21 11.85 -11.44 -14.31
N GLN A 22 12.60 -10.53 -13.71
CA GLN A 22 14.06 -10.61 -13.57
C GLN A 22 14.50 -11.84 -12.76
N GLN A 23 13.70 -12.30 -11.80
CA GLN A 23 13.95 -13.51 -11.02
C GLN A 23 13.51 -14.80 -11.75
N GLY A 24 12.95 -14.69 -12.96
CA GLY A 24 12.52 -15.83 -13.77
C GLY A 24 11.26 -16.55 -13.27
N TYR A 25 10.44 -15.89 -12.45
CA TYR A 25 9.14 -16.44 -12.04
C TYR A 25 8.08 -16.20 -13.12
N GLU A 26 7.16 -17.16 -13.25
CA GLU A 26 5.97 -17.02 -14.08
C GLU A 26 4.92 -16.17 -13.34
N TYR A 27 4.33 -15.18 -14.02
CA TYR A 27 3.25 -14.39 -13.43
C TYR A 27 2.09 -14.20 -14.40
N LYS A 28 0.92 -13.91 -13.86
CA LYS A 28 -0.29 -13.54 -14.59
C LYS A 28 -0.96 -12.35 -13.92
N SER A 29 -1.06 -11.25 -14.64
CA SER A 29 -1.79 -10.05 -14.18
C SER A 29 -3.29 -10.24 -14.32
N PHE A 30 -4.04 -9.71 -13.35
CA PHE A 30 -5.48 -9.58 -13.45
C PHE A 30 -5.84 -8.28 -14.18
N GLU A 31 -6.60 -8.37 -15.25
CA GLU A 31 -6.97 -7.23 -16.11
C GLU A 31 -8.49 -6.92 -16.05
N GLY A 32 -9.27 -7.67 -15.28
CA GLY A 32 -10.72 -7.49 -15.13
C GLY A 32 -11.11 -6.49 -14.05
N ASP A 33 -12.41 -6.40 -13.77
CA ASP A 33 -12.95 -5.63 -12.65
C ASP A 33 -13.03 -6.51 -11.40
N ILE A 34 -12.28 -6.14 -10.35
CA ILE A 34 -12.22 -6.90 -9.09
C ILE A 34 -13.58 -7.00 -8.38
N ARG A 35 -14.54 -6.12 -8.72
CA ARG A 35 -15.92 -6.17 -8.22
C ARG A 35 -16.74 -7.27 -8.89
N ASN A 36 -16.30 -7.74 -10.06
CA ASN A 36 -16.98 -8.77 -10.84
C ASN A 36 -16.38 -10.14 -10.55
N ILE A 37 -17.15 -11.01 -9.91
CA ILE A 37 -16.71 -12.36 -9.55
C ILE A 37 -16.36 -13.18 -10.80
N SER A 38 -17.11 -13.04 -11.92
CA SER A 38 -16.83 -13.80 -13.14
C SER A 38 -15.47 -13.43 -13.74
N ASP A 39 -15.05 -12.17 -13.71
CA ASP A 39 -13.74 -11.75 -14.21
C ASP A 39 -12.62 -12.43 -13.39
N ILE A 40 -12.80 -12.55 -12.07
CA ILE A 40 -11.83 -13.21 -11.18
C ILE A 40 -11.81 -14.72 -11.45
N GLN A 41 -12.97 -15.34 -11.63
CA GLN A 41 -13.09 -16.76 -11.95
C GLN A 41 -12.40 -17.08 -13.27
N ASP A 42 -12.67 -16.32 -14.32
CA ASP A 42 -12.05 -16.47 -15.64
C ASP A 42 -10.54 -16.30 -15.58
N TRP A 43 -10.06 -15.32 -14.78
CA TRP A 43 -8.62 -15.11 -14.57
C TRP A 43 -7.97 -16.32 -13.89
N VAL A 44 -8.57 -16.86 -12.83
CA VAL A 44 -8.03 -18.04 -12.13
C VAL A 44 -8.09 -19.28 -13.02
N ASP A 45 -9.21 -19.51 -13.73
CA ASP A 45 -9.41 -20.70 -14.57
C ASP A 45 -8.53 -20.67 -15.83
N SER A 46 -8.28 -19.50 -16.42
CA SER A 46 -7.40 -19.35 -17.59
C SER A 46 -5.91 -19.31 -17.25
N SER A 47 -5.58 -19.34 -15.96
CA SER A 47 -4.21 -19.28 -15.48
C SER A 47 -3.69 -20.66 -15.09
N PHE A 48 -2.39 -20.76 -14.84
CA PHE A 48 -1.81 -21.89 -14.13
C PHE A 48 -2.22 -21.85 -12.65
N PRO A 49 -2.18 -22.97 -11.91
CA PRO A 49 -2.41 -22.95 -10.46
C PRO A 49 -1.45 -21.98 -9.76
N PHE A 50 -1.96 -21.00 -9.06
CA PHE A 50 -1.14 -20.03 -8.35
C PHE A 50 -0.50 -20.62 -7.08
N ASP A 51 0.82 -20.43 -6.93
CA ASP A 51 1.53 -20.63 -5.65
C ASP A 51 1.37 -19.43 -4.72
N VAL A 52 1.20 -18.25 -5.34
CA VAL A 52 1.15 -16.94 -4.69
C VAL A 52 0.16 -16.05 -5.42
N VAL A 53 -0.62 -15.26 -4.67
CA VAL A 53 -1.37 -14.12 -5.20
C VAL A 53 -0.95 -12.86 -4.46
N ILE A 54 -0.60 -11.81 -5.21
CA ILE A 54 -0.28 -10.48 -4.68
C ILE A 54 -1.44 -9.54 -5.04
N HIS A 55 -2.22 -9.14 -4.03
CA HIS A 55 -3.39 -8.30 -4.21
C HIS A 55 -3.07 -6.84 -3.91
N LEU A 56 -2.85 -6.05 -4.99
CA LEU A 56 -2.56 -4.61 -4.92
C LEU A 56 -3.69 -3.74 -5.47
N ALA A 57 -4.67 -4.32 -6.17
CA ALA A 57 -5.77 -3.57 -6.77
C ALA A 57 -6.56 -2.81 -5.69
N ALA A 58 -6.60 -1.48 -5.80
CA ALA A 58 -7.31 -0.60 -4.88
C ALA A 58 -7.48 0.81 -5.49
N ILE A 59 -8.51 1.52 -5.05
CA ILE A 59 -8.58 2.97 -5.16
C ILE A 59 -7.81 3.54 -3.97
N VAL A 60 -6.67 4.20 -4.20
CA VAL A 60 -5.70 4.61 -3.17
C VAL A 60 -5.74 6.11 -2.85
N PRO A 61 -5.85 7.04 -3.82
CA PRO A 61 -5.82 8.46 -3.52
C PRO A 61 -6.96 8.86 -2.58
N THR A 62 -6.62 9.41 -1.41
CA THR A 62 -7.61 9.78 -0.38
C THR A 62 -8.65 10.77 -0.89
N SER A 63 -8.27 11.66 -1.83
CA SER A 63 -9.20 12.57 -2.50
C SER A 63 -10.25 11.81 -3.31
N GLN A 64 -9.83 10.84 -4.14
CA GLN A 64 -10.74 10.02 -4.95
C GLN A 64 -11.65 9.15 -4.07
N VAL A 65 -11.11 8.59 -2.98
CA VAL A 65 -11.91 7.82 -2.01
C VAL A 65 -12.99 8.70 -1.39
N ARG A 66 -12.65 9.93 -1.01
CA ARG A 66 -13.59 10.90 -0.43
C ARG A 66 -14.66 11.34 -1.43
N GLU A 67 -14.29 11.54 -2.70
CA GLU A 67 -15.23 11.90 -3.76
C GLU A 67 -16.26 10.78 -4.04
N ASN A 68 -15.86 9.52 -3.96
CA ASN A 68 -16.74 8.37 -4.16
C ASN A 68 -16.43 7.22 -3.20
N LEU A 69 -16.84 7.39 -1.94
CA LEU A 69 -16.62 6.40 -0.89
C LEU A 69 -17.28 5.04 -1.19
N GLY A 70 -18.47 5.05 -1.79
CA GLY A 70 -19.18 3.83 -2.18
C GLY A 70 -18.36 2.99 -3.15
N GLN A 71 -17.88 3.59 -4.24
CA GLN A 71 -17.02 2.92 -5.21
C GLN A 71 -15.71 2.42 -4.56
N ALA A 72 -15.12 3.21 -3.67
CA ALA A 72 -13.91 2.79 -2.96
C ALA A 72 -14.16 1.58 -2.06
N PHE A 73 -15.30 1.49 -1.38
CA PHE A 73 -15.71 0.29 -0.64
C PHE A 73 -15.92 -0.91 -1.57
N ASP A 74 -16.60 -0.72 -2.70
CA ASP A 74 -16.83 -1.80 -3.67
C ASP A 74 -15.51 -2.37 -4.20
N VAL A 75 -14.54 -1.53 -4.52
CA VAL A 75 -13.23 -1.99 -5.01
C VAL A 75 -12.36 -2.55 -3.88
N ASN A 76 -12.16 -1.76 -2.81
CA ASN A 76 -11.13 -2.08 -1.80
C ASN A 76 -11.59 -3.16 -0.81
N SER A 77 -12.91 -3.27 -0.56
CA SER A 77 -13.46 -4.20 0.43
C SER A 77 -14.20 -5.35 -0.23
N VAL A 78 -15.24 -5.06 -1.04
CA VAL A 78 -16.04 -6.11 -1.70
C VAL A 78 -15.20 -6.83 -2.75
N GLY A 79 -14.40 -6.12 -3.54
CA GLY A 79 -13.47 -6.72 -4.50
C GLY A 79 -12.44 -7.64 -3.84
N THR A 80 -11.90 -7.25 -2.67
CA THR A 80 -11.03 -8.12 -1.86
C THR A 80 -11.76 -9.38 -1.42
N LYS A 81 -13.02 -9.25 -0.96
CA LYS A 81 -13.84 -10.41 -0.58
C LYS A 81 -14.09 -11.34 -1.77
N ASN A 82 -14.47 -10.79 -2.92
CA ASN A 82 -14.72 -11.58 -4.13
C ASN A 82 -13.47 -12.38 -4.54
N LEU A 83 -12.28 -11.73 -4.51
CA LEU A 83 -11.01 -12.41 -4.78
C LEU A 83 -10.80 -13.58 -3.81
N VAL A 84 -10.97 -13.33 -2.52
CA VAL A 84 -10.77 -14.34 -1.47
C VAL A 84 -11.74 -15.52 -1.64
N ASP A 85 -13.01 -15.26 -1.95
CA ASP A 85 -14.00 -16.31 -2.16
C ASP A 85 -13.61 -17.22 -3.34
N VAL A 86 -13.22 -16.64 -4.48
CA VAL A 86 -12.76 -17.41 -5.65
C VAL A 86 -11.46 -18.18 -5.36
N LEU A 87 -10.50 -17.56 -4.66
CA LEU A 87 -9.27 -18.27 -4.28
C LEU A 87 -9.54 -19.41 -3.30
N ASN A 88 -10.47 -19.28 -2.38
CA ASN A 88 -10.86 -20.39 -1.50
C ASN A 88 -11.44 -21.56 -2.27
N GLU A 89 -12.24 -21.28 -3.28
CA GLU A 89 -12.86 -22.32 -4.11
C GLU A 89 -11.84 -23.01 -5.03
N LYS A 90 -10.96 -22.23 -5.68
CA LYS A 90 -10.15 -22.72 -6.81
C LYS A 90 -8.65 -22.85 -6.52
N ALA A 91 -8.13 -22.14 -5.51
CA ALA A 91 -6.71 -22.04 -5.22
C ALA A 91 -6.41 -21.89 -3.71
N SER A 92 -7.13 -22.63 -2.85
CA SER A 92 -7.07 -22.48 -1.38
C SER A 92 -5.69 -22.69 -0.75
N ASN A 93 -4.77 -23.36 -1.46
CA ASN A 93 -3.41 -23.61 -1.01
C ASN A 93 -2.44 -22.47 -1.37
N CYS A 94 -2.83 -21.50 -2.22
CA CYS A 94 -1.96 -20.39 -2.55
C CYS A 94 -1.70 -19.52 -1.31
N TRP A 95 -0.57 -18.82 -1.29
CA TRP A 95 -0.31 -17.78 -0.31
C TRP A 95 -0.80 -16.43 -0.87
N LEU A 96 -1.59 -15.72 -0.09
CA LEU A 96 -2.15 -14.42 -0.46
C LEU A 96 -1.44 -13.30 0.29
N PHE A 97 -0.83 -12.37 -0.44
CA PHE A 97 -0.41 -11.08 0.08
C PHE A 97 -1.49 -10.04 -0.19
N TYR A 98 -2.02 -9.42 0.87
CA TYR A 98 -2.95 -8.31 0.78
C TYR A 98 -2.24 -7.00 1.15
N SER A 99 -2.15 -6.08 0.19
CA SER A 99 -1.62 -4.74 0.43
C SER A 99 -2.66 -3.91 1.19
N SER A 100 -2.43 -3.69 2.49
CA SER A 100 -3.16 -2.75 3.34
C SER A 100 -2.36 -1.46 3.53
N THR A 101 -2.68 -0.66 4.52
CA THR A 101 -2.09 0.67 4.74
C THR A 101 -1.91 0.98 6.23
N GLY A 102 -0.90 1.81 6.56
CA GLY A 102 -0.76 2.40 7.89
C GLY A 102 -1.92 3.34 8.28
N HIS A 103 -2.75 3.79 7.34
CA HIS A 103 -3.93 4.61 7.62
C HIS A 103 -5.06 3.87 8.37
N VAL A 104 -4.93 2.56 8.58
CA VAL A 104 -5.84 1.79 9.44
C VAL A 104 -5.64 2.08 10.93
N TYR A 105 -4.45 2.58 11.30
CA TYR A 105 -4.13 2.88 12.69
C TYR A 105 -4.62 4.25 13.14
N LYS A 106 -4.77 4.38 14.46
CA LYS A 106 -4.85 5.67 15.13
C LYS A 106 -3.52 6.42 15.07
N SER A 107 -3.58 7.75 14.98
CA SER A 107 -2.40 8.59 15.17
C SER A 107 -1.79 8.37 16.58
N SER A 108 -0.46 8.18 16.66
CA SER A 108 0.24 7.90 17.91
C SER A 108 1.55 8.67 17.99
N ASN A 109 1.90 9.14 19.21
CA ASN A 109 3.21 9.73 19.47
C ASN A 109 4.33 8.67 19.61
N GLU A 110 3.97 7.41 19.79
CA GLU A 110 4.87 6.27 19.85
C GLU A 110 4.85 5.51 18.53
N GLU A 111 5.89 4.71 18.29
CA GLU A 111 5.93 3.81 17.14
C GLU A 111 4.79 2.79 17.20
N ILE A 112 4.14 2.58 16.05
CA ILE A 112 2.94 1.77 15.92
C ILE A 112 3.32 0.34 15.54
N SER A 113 3.07 -0.62 16.42
CA SER A 113 3.21 -2.05 16.14
C SER A 113 1.93 -2.63 15.52
N GLU A 114 2.00 -3.87 15.04
CA GLU A 114 0.84 -4.57 14.48
C GLU A 114 -0.26 -4.89 15.53
N GLU A 115 0.08 -4.80 16.81
CA GLU A 115 -0.84 -5.05 17.93
C GLU A 115 -1.58 -3.79 18.43
N ASN A 116 -1.21 -2.61 17.90
CA ASN A 116 -1.87 -1.37 18.27
C ASN A 116 -3.34 -1.34 17.79
N ASP A 117 -4.15 -0.57 18.51
CA ASP A 117 -5.57 -0.38 18.21
C ASP A 117 -5.80 0.15 16.79
N ILE A 118 -6.85 -0.34 16.16
CA ILE A 118 -7.29 0.07 14.84
C ILE A 118 -8.35 1.16 14.97
N GLU A 119 -7.99 2.35 14.50
CA GLU A 119 -8.89 3.51 14.38
C GLU A 119 -8.48 4.26 13.11
N PRO A 120 -9.08 3.91 11.94
CA PRO A 120 -8.64 4.46 10.67
C PRO A 120 -8.68 5.99 10.63
N ILE A 121 -7.55 6.61 10.29
CA ILE A 121 -7.42 8.08 10.23
C ILE A 121 -8.00 8.70 8.95
N SER A 122 -8.49 7.88 8.02
CA SER A 122 -9.06 8.33 6.74
C SER A 122 -10.10 7.34 6.22
N GLU A 123 -10.97 7.83 5.34
CA GLU A 123 -11.94 7.00 4.62
C GLU A 123 -11.23 5.90 3.80
N TYR A 124 -10.05 6.20 3.24
CA TYR A 124 -9.21 5.20 2.58
C TYR A 124 -8.78 4.09 3.56
N GLY A 125 -8.26 4.47 4.73
CA GLY A 125 -7.90 3.51 5.79
C GLY A 125 -9.08 2.63 6.19
N LEU A 126 -10.28 3.21 6.30
CA LEU A 126 -11.51 2.47 6.62
C LEU A 126 -11.83 1.41 5.56
N THR A 127 -11.78 1.76 4.24
CA THR A 127 -12.04 0.80 3.17
C THR A 127 -11.02 -0.34 3.15
N LYS A 128 -9.73 -0.04 3.41
CA LYS A 128 -8.67 -1.04 3.47
C LYS A 128 -8.80 -1.95 4.68
N TYR A 129 -9.17 -1.39 5.84
CA TYR A 129 -9.40 -2.18 7.04
C TYR A 129 -10.61 -3.13 6.90
N ALA A 130 -11.70 -2.68 6.28
CA ALA A 130 -12.83 -3.55 5.96
C ALA A 130 -12.38 -4.74 5.07
N GLY A 131 -11.52 -4.48 4.07
CA GLY A 131 -10.88 -5.54 3.27
C GLY A 131 -10.02 -6.50 4.11
N GLU A 132 -9.21 -6.00 5.07
CA GLU A 132 -8.45 -6.86 6.01
C GLU A 132 -9.37 -7.81 6.79
N VAL A 133 -10.46 -7.28 7.35
CA VAL A 133 -11.42 -8.06 8.15
C VAL A 133 -12.05 -9.17 7.32
N LEU A 134 -12.48 -8.84 6.09
CA LEU A 134 -13.08 -9.79 5.17
C LEU A 134 -12.07 -10.86 4.73
N ALA A 135 -10.85 -10.48 4.40
CA ALA A 135 -9.80 -11.41 4.02
C ALA A 135 -9.40 -12.34 5.18
N LYS A 136 -9.17 -11.80 6.38
CA LYS A 136 -8.80 -12.58 7.60
C LYS A 136 -9.87 -13.62 7.95
N LYS A 137 -11.14 -13.26 7.80
CA LYS A 137 -12.25 -14.16 8.14
C LYS A 137 -12.34 -15.33 7.18
N ASN A 138 -11.97 -15.13 5.93
CA ASN A 138 -12.28 -16.06 4.85
C ASN A 138 -11.05 -16.74 4.22
N PHE A 139 -9.82 -16.32 4.50
CA PHE A 139 -8.62 -16.91 3.89
C PHE A 139 -7.53 -17.23 4.91
N LYS A 140 -7.04 -18.47 4.89
CA LYS A 140 -6.12 -18.96 5.91
C LYS A 140 -4.65 -18.57 5.65
N ASN A 141 -4.16 -18.76 4.42
CA ASN A 141 -2.76 -18.52 4.05
C ASN A 141 -2.53 -17.05 3.69
N LEU A 142 -2.89 -16.13 4.58
CA LEU A 142 -2.93 -14.69 4.37
C LEU A 142 -1.80 -13.96 5.08
N CYS A 143 -1.09 -13.12 4.34
CA CYS A 143 -0.19 -12.10 4.83
C CYS A 143 -0.77 -10.71 4.50
N ILE A 144 -0.93 -9.86 5.48
CA ILE A 144 -1.38 -8.48 5.30
C ILE A 144 -0.18 -7.56 5.51
N GLY A 145 0.18 -6.83 4.46
CA GLY A 145 1.21 -5.80 4.53
C GLY A 145 0.58 -4.41 4.72
N ARG A 146 0.71 -3.82 5.91
CA ARG A 146 0.29 -2.43 6.17
C ARG A 146 1.41 -1.49 5.71
N ILE A 147 1.29 -1.01 4.48
CA ILE A 147 2.27 -0.09 3.87
C ILE A 147 2.03 1.32 4.41
N PHE A 148 3.09 1.95 4.92
CA PHE A 148 3.03 3.33 5.39
C PHE A 148 3.17 4.32 4.23
N SER A 149 3.91 5.41 4.35
CA SER A 149 3.93 6.45 3.32
C SER A 149 4.87 6.10 2.17
N MET A 150 4.32 5.50 1.11
CA MET A 150 5.06 5.16 -0.10
C MET A 150 5.33 6.38 -0.97
N TYR A 151 6.54 6.50 -1.51
CA TYR A 151 6.88 7.46 -2.55
C TYR A 151 7.67 6.81 -3.69
N HIS A 152 7.56 7.38 -4.91
CA HIS A 152 8.35 6.98 -6.08
C HIS A 152 8.24 8.01 -7.20
N ASP A 153 9.28 8.13 -8.03
CA ASP A 153 9.35 9.10 -9.13
C ASP A 153 8.28 8.88 -10.21
N THR A 154 7.80 7.66 -10.39
CA THR A 154 6.76 7.33 -11.37
C THR A 154 5.32 7.46 -10.84
N GLN A 155 5.15 7.95 -9.59
CA GLN A 155 3.82 8.32 -9.10
C GLN A 155 3.28 9.54 -9.86
N ASN A 156 1.96 9.55 -10.03
CA ASN A 156 1.25 10.70 -10.59
C ASN A 156 0.44 11.43 -9.49
N PRO A 157 0.11 12.71 -9.67
CA PRO A 157 -0.90 13.36 -8.83
C PRO A 157 -2.17 12.50 -8.71
N PRO A 158 -2.87 12.51 -7.57
CA PRO A 158 -2.77 13.49 -6.48
C PRO A 158 -1.91 13.08 -5.27
N PHE A 159 -0.97 12.15 -5.40
CA PHE A 159 -0.10 11.79 -4.28
C PHE A 159 0.82 12.93 -3.84
N LEU A 160 1.27 12.91 -2.57
CA LEU A 160 2.10 13.96 -1.99
C LEU A 160 3.38 14.20 -2.82
N TYR A 161 4.17 13.16 -3.06
CA TYR A 161 5.47 13.28 -3.72
C TYR A 161 5.39 13.94 -5.11
N PRO A 162 4.58 13.46 -6.08
CA PRO A 162 4.48 14.09 -7.39
C PRO A 162 3.83 15.49 -7.34
N ASN A 163 2.91 15.75 -6.41
CA ASN A 163 2.33 17.09 -6.23
C ASN A 163 3.39 18.08 -5.77
N ILE A 164 4.22 17.69 -4.80
CA ILE A 164 5.31 18.56 -4.32
C ILE A 164 6.34 18.77 -5.42
N LYS A 165 6.75 17.72 -6.14
CA LYS A 165 7.69 17.83 -7.25
C LYS A 165 7.23 18.86 -8.28
N LYS A 166 5.95 18.76 -8.70
CA LYS A 166 5.34 19.72 -9.62
C LYS A 166 5.36 21.15 -9.07
N ARG A 167 4.97 21.34 -7.80
CA ARG A 167 4.95 22.66 -7.16
C ARG A 167 6.35 23.28 -7.03
N LEU A 168 7.38 22.47 -6.76
CA LEU A 168 8.78 22.93 -6.71
C LEU A 168 9.29 23.39 -8.07
N GLU A 169 8.75 22.85 -9.18
CA GLU A 169 9.08 23.24 -10.54
C GLU A 169 8.31 24.49 -11.02
N GLU A 170 7.05 24.69 -10.55
CA GLU A 170 6.13 25.71 -11.07
C GLU A 170 5.98 26.94 -10.17
N GLU A 171 6.21 26.83 -8.83
CA GLU A 171 5.98 27.92 -7.89
C GLU A 171 7.23 28.79 -7.67
N ASP A 172 7.02 30.06 -7.31
CA ASP A 172 8.07 30.97 -6.88
C ASP A 172 8.53 30.64 -5.45
N LEU A 173 9.63 29.87 -5.33
CA LEU A 173 10.15 29.36 -4.05
C LEU A 173 10.69 30.45 -3.12
N THR A 174 10.81 31.71 -3.58
CA THR A 174 11.18 32.86 -2.72
C THR A 174 10.02 33.28 -1.82
N LYS A 175 8.77 32.89 -2.13
CA LYS A 175 7.55 33.16 -1.40
C LYS A 175 7.28 32.11 -0.31
N PHE A 176 6.19 32.30 0.42
CA PHE A 176 5.71 31.29 1.36
C PHE A 176 5.19 30.05 0.62
N PHE A 177 5.68 28.90 1.06
CA PHE A 177 5.27 27.59 0.54
C PHE A 177 4.24 26.98 1.51
N GLU A 178 2.97 27.11 1.19
CA GLU A 178 1.89 26.56 1.99
C GLU A 178 1.83 25.02 1.85
N LEU A 179 1.84 24.31 2.97
CA LEU A 179 1.88 22.87 3.01
C LEU A 179 0.92 22.30 4.05
N TYR A 180 -0.12 21.60 3.60
CA TYR A 180 -1.06 20.94 4.51
C TYR A 180 -0.36 19.81 5.26
N GLY A 181 -0.55 19.82 6.60
CA GLY A 181 0.05 18.81 7.48
C GLY A 181 1.57 18.86 7.52
N ALA A 182 2.22 20.01 7.28
CA ALA A 182 3.67 20.15 7.29
C ALA A 182 4.33 19.63 8.58
N GLU A 183 3.66 19.76 9.71
CA GLU A 183 4.12 19.25 11.02
C GLU A 183 3.72 17.80 11.29
N SER A 184 2.92 17.18 10.43
CA SER A 184 2.61 15.74 10.52
C SER A 184 3.87 14.92 10.31
N VAL A 185 3.95 13.79 11.03
CA VAL A 185 5.08 12.88 10.95
C VAL A 185 4.65 11.61 10.22
N ARG A 186 5.47 11.21 9.27
CA ARG A 186 5.26 10.01 8.43
C ARG A 186 6.49 9.14 8.44
N ASP A 187 6.26 7.89 8.12
CA ASP A 187 7.28 6.91 7.82
C ASP A 187 7.31 6.70 6.30
N PHE A 188 8.27 7.37 5.64
CA PHE A 188 8.40 7.31 4.19
C PHE A 188 9.29 6.14 3.75
N LEU A 189 8.82 5.37 2.75
CA LEU A 189 9.58 4.30 2.15
C LEU A 189 9.42 4.32 0.62
N ASN A 190 10.53 4.11 -0.10
CA ASN A 190 10.52 4.06 -1.56
C ASN A 190 9.79 2.80 -2.04
N ALA A 191 9.06 2.90 -3.16
CA ALA A 191 8.31 1.77 -3.72
C ALA A 191 9.21 0.59 -4.13
N GLU A 192 10.47 0.85 -4.51
CA GLU A 192 11.44 -0.21 -4.79
C GLU A 192 11.75 -1.05 -3.54
N ASP A 193 11.97 -0.39 -2.40
CA ASP A 193 12.23 -1.07 -1.12
C ASP A 193 11.00 -1.86 -0.65
N ILE A 194 9.80 -1.29 -0.85
CA ILE A 194 8.54 -1.99 -0.55
C ILE A 194 8.41 -3.25 -1.40
N ALA A 195 8.73 -3.17 -2.69
CA ALA A 195 8.69 -4.33 -3.58
C ALA A 195 9.69 -5.42 -3.13
N ASP A 196 10.90 -5.03 -2.71
CA ASP A 196 11.90 -5.98 -2.20
C ASP A 196 11.45 -6.66 -0.90
N ILE A 197 10.79 -5.91 -0.01
CA ILE A 197 10.17 -6.48 1.21
C ILE A 197 9.08 -7.49 0.82
N ILE A 198 8.19 -7.15 -0.12
CA ILE A 198 7.12 -8.06 -0.56
C ILE A 198 7.70 -9.34 -1.17
N LEU A 199 8.76 -9.25 -1.97
CA LEU A 199 9.45 -10.42 -2.52
C LEU A 199 10.08 -11.30 -1.43
N LYS A 200 10.67 -10.70 -0.38
CA LYS A 200 11.17 -11.45 0.77
C LYS A 200 10.02 -12.16 1.53
N LEU A 201 8.91 -11.45 1.75
CA LEU A 201 7.70 -12.06 2.35
C LEU A 201 7.16 -13.20 1.48
N MET A 202 7.11 -13.00 0.17
CA MET A 202 6.71 -14.03 -0.79
C MET A 202 7.59 -15.29 -0.71
N GLY A 203 8.90 -15.13 -0.53
CA GLY A 203 9.83 -16.25 -0.36
C GLY A 203 9.61 -17.05 0.92
N LYS A 204 9.22 -16.37 2.00
CA LYS A 204 8.99 -16.97 3.34
C LYS A 204 7.55 -17.39 3.60
N LYS A 205 6.59 -16.84 2.86
CA LYS A 205 5.14 -17.10 2.96
C LYS A 205 4.58 -17.01 4.40
N PRO A 206 4.90 -15.95 5.18
CA PRO A 206 4.40 -15.82 6.53
C PRO A 206 2.89 -15.57 6.54
N GLN A 207 2.24 -15.86 7.67
CA GLN A 207 0.86 -15.50 7.92
C GLN A 207 0.78 -14.34 8.91
N GLY A 208 -0.33 -13.59 8.87
CA GLY A 208 -0.60 -12.50 9.81
C GLY A 208 -0.36 -11.11 9.23
N VAL A 209 -0.18 -10.14 10.11
CA VAL A 209 -0.03 -8.72 9.74
C VAL A 209 1.42 -8.30 9.93
N TYR A 210 1.93 -7.50 8.99
CA TYR A 210 3.27 -6.90 9.03
C TYR A 210 3.22 -5.43 8.63
N ASN A 211 3.82 -4.57 9.42
CA ASN A 211 4.07 -3.19 9.03
C ASN A 211 5.18 -3.14 7.98
N ILE A 212 4.91 -2.49 6.85
CA ILE A 212 5.87 -2.28 5.77
C ILE A 212 6.24 -0.80 5.74
N ALA A 213 7.40 -0.47 6.28
CA ALA A 213 7.83 0.89 6.53
C ALA A 213 9.35 0.94 6.73
N SER A 214 9.91 2.13 6.89
CA SER A 214 11.34 2.33 7.17
C SER A 214 11.69 2.32 8.66
N GLY A 215 10.70 2.50 9.54
CA GLY A 215 10.90 2.73 10.97
C GLY A 215 11.46 4.13 11.30
N LYS A 216 11.42 5.09 10.35
CA LYS A 216 11.99 6.41 10.51
C LYS A 216 10.93 7.49 10.54
N ALA A 217 10.87 8.21 11.65
CA ALA A 217 10.00 9.38 11.82
C ALA A 217 10.52 10.56 11.00
N THR A 218 9.74 11.04 10.03
CA THR A 218 10.10 12.18 9.20
C THR A 218 8.92 13.16 9.14
N LYS A 219 9.13 14.44 9.50
CA LYS A 219 8.10 15.46 9.28
C LYS A 219 7.88 15.66 7.79
N ILE A 220 6.64 15.91 7.38
CA ILE A 220 6.32 16.18 5.98
C ILE A 220 7.13 17.38 5.46
N ARG A 221 7.30 18.44 6.28
CA ARG A 221 8.12 19.61 5.90
C ARG A 221 9.57 19.26 5.61
N ASP A 222 10.16 18.35 6.40
CA ASP A 222 11.57 17.97 6.25
C ASP A 222 11.74 17.08 5.01
N PHE A 223 10.78 16.20 4.75
CA PHE A 223 10.72 15.42 3.52
C PHE A 223 10.60 16.32 2.28
N VAL A 224 9.72 17.33 2.31
CA VAL A 224 9.56 18.30 1.22
C VAL A 224 10.82 19.14 1.05
N GLN A 225 11.44 19.60 2.14
CA GLN A 225 12.70 20.36 2.08
C GLN A 225 13.84 19.53 1.46
N SER A 226 13.86 18.21 1.68
CA SER A 226 14.88 17.32 1.09
C SER A 226 14.75 17.11 -0.43
N MET A 227 13.63 17.53 -1.03
CA MET A 227 13.38 17.42 -2.48
C MET A 227 13.97 18.59 -3.29
N THR A 228 14.53 19.61 -2.63
CA THR A 228 15.13 20.79 -3.27
C THR A 228 16.29 21.34 -2.45
N GLU A 229 17.26 21.95 -3.14
CA GLU A 229 18.36 22.70 -2.51
C GLU A 229 17.94 24.10 -2.06
N GLU A 230 16.83 24.62 -2.64
CA GLU A 230 16.28 25.92 -2.28
C GLU A 230 15.70 25.91 -0.87
N LYS A 231 16.01 26.93 -0.05
CA LYS A 231 15.48 27.04 1.31
C LYS A 231 14.02 27.50 1.30
N LEU A 232 13.09 26.58 1.52
CA LEU A 232 11.66 26.85 1.51
C LEU A 232 11.19 27.59 2.78
N LYS A 233 10.30 28.59 2.61
CA LYS A 233 9.59 29.25 3.69
C LYS A 233 8.25 28.55 3.97
N ILE A 234 8.30 27.32 4.52
CA ILE A 234 7.14 26.47 4.70
C ILE A 234 6.21 27.01 5.78
N VAL A 235 4.94 27.23 5.41
CA VAL A 235 3.82 27.55 6.29
C VAL A 235 2.93 26.31 6.42
N SER A 236 2.77 25.80 7.65
CA SER A 236 1.94 24.63 7.91
C SER A 236 0.46 24.99 7.97
N LEU A 237 -0.36 24.31 7.19
CA LEU A 237 -1.81 24.37 7.23
C LEU A 237 -2.38 23.04 7.78
N GLY A 238 -3.58 23.13 8.37
CA GLY A 238 -4.31 21.96 8.88
C GLY A 238 -3.74 21.35 10.17
N ASN A 239 -4.30 20.22 10.55
CA ASN A 239 -3.96 19.52 11.78
C ASN A 239 -2.72 18.64 11.62
N LYS A 240 -2.07 18.32 12.75
CA LYS A 240 -0.94 17.43 12.85
C LYS A 240 -1.43 16.02 13.24
N ASP A 241 -0.89 15.02 12.58
CA ASP A 241 -1.02 13.61 12.95
C ASP A 241 0.33 12.87 12.80
N ILE A 242 0.48 11.73 13.45
CA ILE A 242 1.74 10.98 13.51
C ILE A 242 1.46 9.52 13.20
N LEU A 243 2.14 9.01 12.17
CA LEU A 243 2.12 7.60 11.77
C LEU A 243 3.55 7.15 11.48
N VAL A 244 4.16 6.49 12.46
CA VAL A 244 5.51 5.87 12.36
C VAL A 244 5.39 4.42 12.80
N ALA A 245 5.94 3.50 12.02
CA ALA A 245 5.86 2.08 12.29
C ALA A 245 6.95 1.61 13.26
N ASN A 246 6.60 0.71 14.18
CA ASN A 246 7.55 -0.26 14.69
C ASN A 246 7.69 -1.38 13.65
N ILE A 247 8.91 -1.71 13.26
CA ILE A 247 9.22 -2.71 12.23
C ILE A 247 9.98 -3.93 12.77
N ASP A 248 10.03 -4.12 14.07
CA ASP A 248 10.79 -5.21 14.69
C ASP A 248 10.32 -6.58 14.23
N LYS A 249 9.00 -6.77 14.11
CA LYS A 249 8.41 -8.02 13.63
C LYS A 249 8.82 -8.33 12.19
N LEU A 250 8.81 -7.32 11.31
CA LEU A 250 9.27 -7.47 9.93
C LEU A 250 10.76 -7.77 9.89
N ASN A 251 11.59 -7.00 10.61
CA ASN A 251 13.04 -7.16 10.66
C ASN A 251 13.45 -8.53 11.15
N LYS A 252 12.79 -9.03 12.20
CA LYS A 252 13.03 -10.38 12.72
C LYS A 252 12.78 -11.42 11.62
N LEU A 253 11.65 -11.31 10.91
CA LEU A 253 11.29 -12.26 9.86
C LEU A 253 12.28 -12.23 8.68
N ILE A 254 12.66 -11.04 8.19
CA ILE A 254 13.46 -10.93 6.94
C ILE A 254 14.96 -11.17 7.16
N ASN A 255 15.46 -11.13 8.42
CA ASN A 255 16.87 -11.37 8.76
C ASN A 255 17.13 -12.80 9.27
N GLU A 256 16.08 -13.59 9.53
CA GLU A 256 16.15 -15.04 9.76
C GLU A 256 16.24 -15.83 8.45
#